data_0009f26fb0425af00540e7f2cad6834f
#
_entry.id   0009f26fb0425af00540e7f2cad6834f
#
_cell.length_a   1.000
_cell.length_b   1.000
_cell.length_c   1.000
_cell.angle_alpha   90.00
_cell.angle_beta   90.00
_cell.angle_gamma   90.00
#
_symmetry.space_group_name_H-M   'P 1'
#
loop_
_entity.id
_entity.type
_entity.pdbx_description
1 polymer ?
#
loop_
_entity_poly.entity_id
_entity_poly.type
_entity_poly.pdbx_seq_one_letter_code
_entity_poly.pdbx_strand_id
1 'polypeptide(L)'
;PETIEHLPAGKAVLTGSPIRQELLSGDKYKALEFLHFTQDKPVIMVVGGSLGSVAVNDAVRSVLPELLQSFQVVHLCGKGKVDESLKGLQGYAQFEYIKDELKDLFALTDLVISRAGANAICELLALHKPNLLIPLSANASRGDQILNARSFERQGYSVVLEEEELNHDVLLDAIMNLYQNRETYIQAMKNSPQQNSIDTIIDLIEAAARH
;
A
#
# COMPACT_ATOMS: atom_id res chain seq x y z
N PRO A 1 -4.24 0.01 17.32
CA PRO A 1 -5.17 0.49 18.39
C PRO A 1 -5.60 -0.64 19.31
N GLU A 2 -6.01 -1.78 18.77
CA GLU A 2 -6.58 -2.90 19.56
C GLU A 2 -5.60 -3.47 20.59
N THR A 3 -4.30 -3.44 20.33
CA THR A 3 -3.27 -3.93 21.27
C THR A 3 -3.25 -3.16 22.58
N ILE A 4 -3.65 -1.87 22.57
CA ILE A 4 -3.68 -1.03 23.78
C ILE A 4 -4.70 -1.54 24.79
N GLU A 5 -5.80 -2.12 24.35
CA GLU A 5 -6.87 -2.66 25.21
C GLU A 5 -6.38 -3.81 26.10
N HIS A 6 -5.30 -4.49 25.69
CA HIS A 6 -4.67 -5.59 26.42
C HIS A 6 -3.52 -5.16 27.33
N LEU A 7 -3.21 -3.86 27.36
CA LEU A 7 -2.08 -3.32 28.16
C LEU A 7 -2.60 -2.63 29.43
N PRO A 8 -1.80 -2.57 30.50
CA PRO A 8 -2.18 -1.86 31.72
C PRO A 8 -2.52 -0.39 31.44
N ALA A 9 -3.62 0.09 32.00
CA ALA A 9 -4.08 1.46 31.81
C ALA A 9 -3.00 2.48 32.16
N GLY A 10 -2.79 3.46 31.28
CA GLY A 10 -1.83 4.54 31.46
C GLY A 10 -0.37 4.17 31.21
N LYS A 11 -0.05 2.92 30.85
CA LYS A 11 1.32 2.47 30.54
C LYS A 11 1.61 2.32 29.04
N ALA A 12 0.64 2.57 28.19
CA ALA A 12 0.79 2.47 26.74
C ALA A 12 0.36 3.76 26.05
N VAL A 13 1.12 4.18 25.08
CA VAL A 13 0.82 5.32 24.20
C VAL A 13 0.79 4.84 22.76
N LEU A 14 -0.26 5.17 22.04
CA LEU A 14 -0.33 4.91 20.60
C LEU A 14 0.49 5.97 19.85
N THR A 15 1.66 5.59 19.39
CA THR A 15 2.55 6.50 18.66
C THR A 15 2.39 6.43 17.14
N GLY A 16 1.74 5.40 16.61
CA GLY A 16 1.91 5.02 15.21
C GLY A 16 3.29 4.36 14.96
N SER A 17 3.64 4.15 13.72
CA SER A 17 4.92 3.57 13.31
C SER A 17 5.77 4.60 12.56
N PRO A 18 7.05 4.77 12.89
CA PRO A 18 7.93 5.64 12.14
C PRO A 18 8.08 5.12 10.70
N ILE A 19 7.92 5.99 9.73
CA ILE A 19 8.06 5.68 8.31
C ILE A 19 9.34 6.29 7.74
N ARG A 20 9.73 5.82 6.56
CA ARG A 20 10.84 6.39 5.80
C ARG A 20 10.47 7.79 5.32
N GLN A 21 11.10 8.83 5.89
CA GLN A 21 10.81 10.24 5.59
C GLN A 21 11.04 10.59 4.11
N GLU A 22 11.98 9.92 3.46
CA GLU A 22 12.25 10.10 2.04
C GLU A 22 11.04 9.87 1.15
N LEU A 23 10.08 9.00 1.56
CA LEU A 23 8.88 8.71 0.79
C LEU A 23 7.93 9.92 0.65
N LEU A 24 8.03 10.90 1.55
CA LEU A 24 7.22 12.12 1.53
C LEU A 24 7.73 13.17 0.52
N SER A 25 8.91 12.97 -0.05
CA SER A 25 9.59 13.95 -0.93
C SER A 25 9.68 13.52 -2.39
N GLY A 26 8.76 12.69 -2.85
CA GLY A 26 8.73 12.20 -4.23
C GLY A 26 8.27 13.23 -5.26
N ASP A 27 8.73 13.06 -6.50
CA ASP A 27 8.39 13.88 -7.66
C ASP A 27 7.68 13.03 -8.72
N LYS A 28 6.38 13.27 -8.92
CA LYS A 28 5.57 12.54 -9.90
C LYS A 28 6.06 12.66 -11.35
N TYR A 29 6.69 13.77 -11.71
CA TYR A 29 7.18 13.97 -13.08
C TYR A 29 8.40 13.12 -13.38
N LYS A 30 9.28 12.90 -12.38
CA LYS A 30 10.39 11.96 -12.51
C LYS A 30 9.88 10.52 -12.67
N ALA A 31 8.83 10.15 -11.95
CA ALA A 31 8.22 8.83 -12.11
C ALA A 31 7.58 8.64 -13.48
N LEU A 32 6.89 9.66 -14.02
CA LEU A 32 6.33 9.61 -15.37
C LEU A 32 7.41 9.40 -16.43
N GLU A 33 8.52 10.14 -16.33
CA GLU A 33 9.67 9.98 -17.24
C GLU A 33 10.29 8.59 -17.11
N PHE A 34 10.54 8.14 -15.88
CA PHE A 34 11.13 6.83 -15.59
C PHE A 34 10.30 5.66 -16.13
N LEU A 35 8.97 5.75 -15.98
CA LEU A 35 8.04 4.71 -16.44
C LEU A 35 7.65 4.84 -17.91
N HIS A 36 7.95 5.96 -18.57
CA HIS A 36 7.40 6.35 -19.87
C HIS A 36 5.87 6.37 -19.88
N PHE A 37 5.27 6.78 -18.75
CA PHE A 37 3.82 6.91 -18.61
C PHE A 37 3.33 8.28 -19.04
N THR A 38 2.05 8.36 -19.36
CA THR A 38 1.36 9.59 -19.76
C THR A 38 0.60 10.20 -18.59
N GLN A 39 0.18 11.48 -18.72
CA GLN A 39 -0.53 12.18 -17.64
C GLN A 39 -2.07 12.05 -17.75
N ASP A 40 -2.56 11.37 -18.75
CA ASP A 40 -3.99 11.27 -19.10
C ASP A 40 -4.74 10.17 -18.34
N LYS A 41 -4.02 9.22 -17.74
CA LYS A 41 -4.60 8.12 -16.97
C LYS A 41 -4.05 8.06 -15.54
N PRO A 42 -4.90 7.73 -14.55
CA PRO A 42 -4.44 7.46 -13.20
C PRO A 42 -3.53 6.23 -13.14
N VAL A 43 -2.72 6.17 -12.08
CA VAL A 43 -1.70 5.13 -11.92
C VAL A 43 -2.02 4.24 -10.72
N ILE A 44 -2.06 2.94 -10.96
CA ILE A 44 -2.11 1.90 -9.92
C ILE A 44 -0.70 1.37 -9.67
N MET A 45 -0.28 1.34 -8.41
CA MET A 45 0.95 0.64 -8.00
C MET A 45 0.60 -0.69 -7.33
N VAL A 46 1.27 -1.76 -7.74
CA VAL A 46 1.10 -3.10 -7.15
C VAL A 46 2.38 -3.49 -6.41
N VAL A 47 2.25 -3.86 -5.13
CA VAL A 47 3.38 -4.24 -4.26
C VAL A 47 3.08 -5.54 -3.54
N GLY A 48 3.65 -6.63 -4.01
CA GLY A 48 3.47 -7.97 -3.42
C GLY A 48 4.28 -8.24 -2.14
N GLY A 49 4.93 -7.21 -1.57
CA GLY A 49 5.91 -7.33 -0.49
C GLY A 49 7.33 -7.54 -1.00
N SER A 50 8.33 -7.63 -0.11
CA SER A 50 9.76 -7.71 -0.46
C SER A 50 10.12 -8.94 -1.30
N LEU A 51 9.45 -10.06 -1.09
CA LEU A 51 9.64 -11.29 -1.86
C LEU A 51 8.73 -11.37 -3.09
N GLY A 52 7.76 -10.45 -3.23
CA GLY A 52 6.68 -10.53 -4.18
C GLY A 52 5.69 -11.66 -3.86
N SER A 53 4.51 -11.61 -4.47
CA SER A 53 3.43 -12.60 -4.28
C SER A 53 2.97 -13.15 -5.61
N VAL A 54 3.11 -14.45 -5.82
CA VAL A 54 2.62 -15.11 -7.04
C VAL A 54 1.11 -14.90 -7.18
N ALA A 55 0.33 -15.15 -6.11
CA ALA A 55 -1.12 -15.00 -6.14
C ALA A 55 -1.57 -13.59 -6.52
N VAL A 56 -0.96 -12.54 -5.94
CA VAL A 56 -1.28 -11.15 -6.27
C VAL A 56 -0.84 -10.82 -7.71
N ASN A 57 0.38 -11.26 -8.11
CA ASN A 57 0.89 -11.00 -9.44
C ASN A 57 -0.03 -11.60 -10.52
N ASP A 58 -0.44 -12.86 -10.34
CA ASP A 58 -1.28 -13.57 -11.30
C ASP A 58 -2.69 -12.96 -11.35
N ALA A 59 -3.27 -12.63 -10.19
CA ALA A 59 -4.58 -11.98 -10.11
C ALA A 59 -4.56 -10.61 -10.82
N VAL A 60 -3.54 -9.77 -10.59
CA VAL A 60 -3.43 -8.48 -11.28
C VAL A 60 -3.23 -8.64 -12.77
N ARG A 61 -2.40 -9.61 -13.19
CA ARG A 61 -2.19 -9.89 -14.63
C ARG A 61 -3.46 -10.37 -15.32
N SER A 62 -4.32 -11.11 -14.62
CA SER A 62 -5.58 -11.59 -15.18
C SER A 62 -6.58 -10.47 -15.53
N VAL A 63 -6.52 -9.33 -14.82
CA VAL A 63 -7.38 -8.15 -15.04
C VAL A 63 -6.66 -7.01 -15.78
N LEU A 64 -5.41 -7.22 -16.17
CA LEU A 64 -4.58 -6.18 -16.76
C LEU A 64 -5.16 -5.60 -18.06
N PRO A 65 -5.75 -6.39 -18.99
CA PRO A 65 -6.34 -5.87 -20.20
C PRO A 65 -7.45 -4.84 -19.95
N GLU A 66 -8.28 -5.07 -18.94
CA GLU A 66 -9.35 -4.17 -18.52
C GLU A 66 -8.79 -2.94 -17.80
N LEU A 67 -7.84 -3.14 -16.89
CA LEU A 67 -7.22 -2.04 -16.16
C LEU A 67 -6.55 -1.03 -17.08
N LEU A 68 -5.84 -1.50 -18.10
CA LEU A 68 -5.10 -0.64 -19.03
C LEU A 68 -6.01 0.21 -19.95
N GLN A 69 -7.32 -0.07 -19.99
CA GLN A 69 -8.26 0.82 -20.66
C GLN A 69 -8.41 2.16 -19.93
N SER A 70 -8.36 2.16 -18.60
CA SER A 70 -8.62 3.34 -17.76
C SER A 70 -7.45 3.77 -16.87
N PHE A 71 -6.45 2.92 -16.67
CA PHE A 71 -5.31 3.12 -15.78
C PHE A 71 -3.98 2.84 -16.48
N GLN A 72 -2.92 3.26 -15.84
CA GLN A 72 -1.57 2.74 -16.06
C GLN A 72 -1.15 1.98 -14.80
N VAL A 73 -0.31 0.97 -14.94
CA VAL A 73 0.03 0.06 -13.83
C VAL A 73 1.54 -0.07 -13.68
N VAL A 74 2.07 0.26 -12.51
CA VAL A 74 3.43 -0.07 -12.10
C VAL A 74 3.41 -1.23 -11.12
N HIS A 75 4.13 -2.31 -11.43
CA HIS A 75 4.04 -3.58 -10.72
C HIS A 75 5.39 -4.03 -10.17
N LEU A 76 5.54 -4.01 -8.83
CA LEU A 76 6.70 -4.54 -8.13
C LEU A 76 6.47 -6.03 -7.84
N CYS A 77 6.89 -6.86 -8.78
CA CYS A 77 6.56 -8.30 -8.82
C CYS A 77 7.33 -9.15 -7.80
N GLY A 78 8.49 -8.67 -7.35
CA GLY A 78 9.44 -9.45 -6.57
C GLY A 78 10.46 -10.19 -7.44
N LYS A 79 11.58 -10.61 -6.82
CA LYS A 79 12.72 -11.23 -7.50
C LYS A 79 12.31 -12.49 -8.28
N GLY A 80 12.71 -12.55 -9.55
CA GLY A 80 12.43 -13.68 -10.44
C GLY A 80 10.98 -13.85 -10.87
N LYS A 81 10.12 -12.79 -10.68
CA LYS A 81 8.69 -12.89 -10.96
C LYS A 81 8.19 -11.89 -12.02
N VAL A 82 9.10 -11.24 -12.74
CA VAL A 82 8.77 -10.46 -13.92
C VAL A 82 8.28 -11.40 -15.02
N ASP A 83 7.23 -11.02 -15.72
CA ASP A 83 6.70 -11.75 -16.87
C ASP A 83 7.25 -11.12 -18.16
N GLU A 84 8.21 -11.77 -18.79
CA GLU A 84 8.87 -11.28 -20.00
C GLU A 84 7.89 -11.12 -21.18
N SER A 85 6.78 -11.88 -21.20
CA SER A 85 5.76 -11.77 -22.26
C SER A 85 5.00 -10.45 -22.24
N LEU A 86 4.97 -9.76 -21.09
CA LEU A 86 4.31 -8.48 -20.90
C LEU A 86 5.27 -7.28 -21.01
N LYS A 87 6.52 -7.53 -21.38
CA LYS A 87 7.52 -6.48 -21.54
C LYS A 87 7.18 -5.57 -22.73
N GLY A 88 7.20 -4.26 -22.49
CA GLY A 88 6.86 -3.26 -23.51
C GLY A 88 5.36 -3.05 -23.73
N LEU A 89 4.49 -3.68 -22.94
CA LEU A 89 3.07 -3.41 -22.96
C LEU A 89 2.81 -1.96 -22.55
N GLN A 90 2.14 -1.21 -23.41
CA GLN A 90 1.88 0.21 -23.17
C GLN A 90 1.03 0.43 -21.91
N GLY A 91 1.48 1.32 -21.04
CA GLY A 91 0.81 1.62 -19.78
C GLY A 91 1.06 0.60 -18.66
N TYR A 92 1.92 -0.39 -18.90
CA TYR A 92 2.34 -1.37 -17.90
C TYR A 92 3.85 -1.42 -17.74
N ALA A 93 4.33 -1.18 -16.54
CA ALA A 93 5.73 -1.30 -16.18
C ALA A 93 5.88 -2.26 -15.00
N GLN A 94 6.80 -3.23 -15.12
CA GLN A 94 7.05 -4.22 -14.08
C GLN A 94 8.52 -4.28 -13.69
N PHE A 95 8.77 -4.48 -12.40
CA PHE A 95 10.10 -4.51 -11.82
C PHE A 95 10.18 -5.61 -10.77
N GLU A 96 11.34 -6.23 -10.62
CA GLU A 96 11.60 -7.12 -9.49
C GLU A 96 11.61 -6.34 -8.18
N TYR A 97 12.29 -5.20 -8.18
CA TYR A 97 12.51 -4.34 -7.03
C TYR A 97 12.86 -2.92 -7.47
N ILE A 98 12.41 -1.93 -6.74
CA ILE A 98 12.77 -0.51 -6.90
C ILE A 98 13.16 0.07 -5.55
N LYS A 99 14.17 0.89 -5.50
CA LYS A 99 14.66 1.54 -4.29
C LYS A 99 14.64 3.06 -4.41
N ASP A 100 15.46 3.61 -5.26
CA ASP A 100 15.72 5.06 -5.30
C ASP A 100 14.54 5.85 -5.88
N GLU A 101 13.85 5.29 -6.86
CA GLU A 101 12.68 5.89 -7.51
C GLU A 101 11.36 5.63 -6.75
N LEU A 102 11.37 4.81 -5.70
CA LEU A 102 10.15 4.40 -5.00
C LEU A 102 9.35 5.59 -4.47
N LYS A 103 10.01 6.62 -3.95
CA LYS A 103 9.36 7.86 -3.50
C LYS A 103 8.62 8.57 -4.63
N ASP A 104 9.23 8.63 -5.81
CA ASP A 104 8.67 9.27 -6.99
C ASP A 104 7.47 8.47 -7.53
N LEU A 105 7.57 7.13 -7.50
CA LEU A 105 6.45 6.25 -7.82
C LEU A 105 5.28 6.46 -6.87
N PHE A 106 5.52 6.54 -5.56
CA PHE A 106 4.45 6.87 -4.61
C PHE A 106 3.83 8.25 -4.88
N ALA A 107 4.64 9.26 -5.24
CA ALA A 107 4.11 10.58 -5.58
C ALA A 107 3.17 10.55 -6.80
N LEU A 108 3.46 9.70 -7.79
CA LEU A 108 2.67 9.52 -9.00
C LEU A 108 1.39 8.69 -8.76
N THR A 109 1.44 7.71 -7.86
CA THR A 109 0.41 6.70 -7.68
C THR A 109 -0.90 7.26 -7.12
N ASP A 110 -2.02 6.91 -7.73
CA ASP A 110 -3.37 7.25 -7.28
C ASP A 110 -3.97 6.17 -6.37
N LEU A 111 -3.62 4.90 -6.59
CA LEU A 111 -4.15 3.74 -5.87
C LEU A 111 -3.06 2.67 -5.70
N VAL A 112 -3.03 2.02 -4.55
CA VAL A 112 -2.07 0.94 -4.27
C VAL A 112 -2.78 -0.38 -4.01
N ILE A 113 -2.31 -1.45 -4.65
CA ILE A 113 -2.65 -2.84 -4.30
C ILE A 113 -1.46 -3.42 -3.54
N SER A 114 -1.66 -3.86 -2.30
CA SER A 114 -0.54 -4.28 -1.44
C SER A 114 -0.88 -5.45 -0.54
N ARG A 115 0.16 -6.15 -0.09
CA ARG A 115 0.09 -6.97 1.11
C ARG A 115 -0.06 -6.11 2.36
N ALA A 116 -0.61 -6.67 3.44
CA ALA A 116 -0.88 -5.95 4.69
C ALA A 116 0.24 -6.08 5.74
N GLY A 117 1.51 -5.99 5.29
CA GLY A 117 2.65 -5.92 6.21
C GLY A 117 2.65 -4.63 7.01
N ALA A 118 3.01 -4.69 8.31
CA ALA A 118 2.89 -3.55 9.23
C ALA A 118 3.58 -2.27 8.72
N ASN A 119 4.81 -2.36 8.19
CA ASN A 119 5.51 -1.19 7.67
C ASN A 119 4.81 -0.61 6.42
N ALA A 120 4.39 -1.49 5.49
CA ALA A 120 3.74 -1.06 4.26
C ALA A 120 2.44 -0.29 4.53
N ILE A 121 1.57 -0.82 5.40
CA ILE A 121 0.30 -0.15 5.70
C ILE A 121 0.50 1.19 6.42
N CYS A 122 1.52 1.31 7.28
CA CYS A 122 1.86 2.58 7.94
C CYS A 122 2.41 3.61 6.94
N GLU A 123 3.20 3.18 5.96
CA GLU A 123 3.65 4.05 4.86
C GLU A 123 2.47 4.51 4.01
N LEU A 124 1.54 3.62 3.64
CA LEU A 124 0.33 3.97 2.88
C LEU A 124 -0.55 4.97 3.65
N LEU A 125 -0.70 4.78 4.96
CA LEU A 125 -1.43 5.70 5.84
C LEU A 125 -0.79 7.10 5.82
N ALA A 126 0.52 7.20 6.04
CA ALA A 126 1.23 8.47 6.08
C ALA A 126 1.27 9.19 4.72
N LEU A 127 1.30 8.43 3.63
CA LEU A 127 1.23 8.95 2.25
C LEU A 127 -0.21 9.24 1.79
N HIS A 128 -1.21 8.93 2.61
CA HIS A 128 -2.63 9.04 2.30
C HIS A 128 -3.02 8.34 0.98
N LYS A 129 -2.44 7.16 0.72
CA LYS A 129 -2.68 6.42 -0.52
C LYS A 129 -3.89 5.49 -0.39
N PRO A 130 -4.97 5.73 -1.15
CA PRO A 130 -6.07 4.77 -1.25
C PRO A 130 -5.53 3.39 -1.59
N ASN A 131 -5.95 2.37 -0.84
CA ASN A 131 -5.31 1.08 -1.00
C ASN A 131 -6.27 -0.10 -0.83
N LEU A 132 -6.02 -1.12 -1.66
CA LEU A 132 -6.59 -2.44 -1.58
C LEU A 132 -5.57 -3.38 -0.94
N LEU A 133 -5.87 -3.86 0.25
CA LEU A 133 -5.01 -4.79 0.97
C LEU A 133 -5.43 -6.23 0.69
N ILE A 134 -4.49 -7.03 0.23
CA ILE A 134 -4.63 -8.46 0.04
C ILE A 134 -3.71 -9.14 1.05
N PRO A 135 -4.20 -9.43 2.28
CA PRO A 135 -3.38 -10.03 3.31
C PRO A 135 -2.89 -11.41 2.91
N LEU A 136 -1.76 -11.82 3.44
CA LEU A 136 -1.27 -13.19 3.29
C LEU A 136 -2.23 -14.13 4.00
N SER A 137 -2.61 -15.22 3.32
CA SER A 137 -3.51 -16.25 3.84
C SER A 137 -3.10 -16.75 5.23
N ALA A 138 -4.07 -17.07 6.08
CA ALA A 138 -3.84 -17.69 7.38
C ALA A 138 -3.10 -19.02 7.29
N ASN A 139 -3.24 -19.74 6.18
CA ASN A 139 -2.53 -20.99 5.90
C ASN A 139 -1.03 -20.79 5.61
N ALA A 140 -0.65 -19.59 5.17
CA ALA A 140 0.72 -19.25 4.80
C ALA A 140 1.43 -18.34 5.83
N SER A 141 0.72 -17.88 6.88
CA SER A 141 1.24 -16.95 7.87
C SER A 141 0.65 -17.21 9.27
N ARG A 142 1.13 -16.44 10.27
CA ARG A 142 0.55 -16.44 11.63
C ARG A 142 -0.73 -15.60 11.74
N GLY A 143 -1.26 -15.07 10.62
CA GLY A 143 -2.45 -14.23 10.60
C GLY A 143 -2.19 -12.75 10.88
N ASP A 144 -0.94 -12.32 11.11
CA ASP A 144 -0.60 -10.93 11.44
C ASP A 144 -1.09 -9.95 10.36
N GLN A 145 -0.95 -10.32 9.07
CA GLN A 145 -1.40 -9.46 7.98
C GLN A 145 -2.93 -9.34 7.92
N ILE A 146 -3.65 -10.40 8.24
CA ILE A 146 -5.12 -10.37 8.30
C ILE A 146 -5.57 -9.41 9.40
N LEU A 147 -4.98 -9.50 10.60
CA LEU A 147 -5.26 -8.58 11.71
C LEU A 147 -4.97 -7.12 11.34
N ASN A 148 -3.82 -6.88 10.71
CA ASN A 148 -3.44 -5.55 10.23
C ASN A 148 -4.46 -5.01 9.21
N ALA A 149 -4.81 -5.80 8.19
CA ALA A 149 -5.76 -5.42 7.15
C ALA A 149 -7.13 -5.08 7.75
N ARG A 150 -7.66 -5.96 8.61
CA ARG A 150 -8.97 -5.74 9.26
C ARG A 150 -8.96 -4.53 10.20
N SER A 151 -7.84 -4.23 10.87
CA SER A 151 -7.71 -3.00 11.67
C SER A 151 -7.79 -1.75 10.80
N PHE A 152 -7.13 -1.73 9.65
CA PHE A 152 -7.16 -0.61 8.71
C PHE A 152 -8.52 -0.45 8.02
N GLU A 153 -9.18 -1.55 7.69
CA GLU A 153 -10.54 -1.56 7.14
C GLU A 153 -11.55 -0.93 8.12
N ARG A 154 -11.54 -1.37 9.40
CA ARG A 154 -12.43 -0.82 10.43
C ARG A 154 -12.23 0.69 10.67
N GLN A 155 -11.03 1.19 10.44
CA GLN A 155 -10.70 2.61 10.55
C GLN A 155 -11.04 3.40 9.27
N GLY A 156 -11.50 2.73 8.21
CA GLY A 156 -11.83 3.34 6.93
C GLY A 156 -10.61 3.76 6.09
N TYR A 157 -9.43 3.17 6.34
CA TYR A 157 -8.19 3.52 5.62
C TYR A 157 -7.99 2.67 4.37
N SER A 158 -8.59 1.48 4.33
CA SER A 158 -8.32 0.48 3.28
C SER A 158 -9.58 -0.30 2.90
N VAL A 159 -9.59 -0.79 1.67
CA VAL A 159 -10.42 -1.94 1.27
C VAL A 159 -9.62 -3.21 1.49
N VAL A 160 -10.27 -4.28 1.93
CA VAL A 160 -9.62 -5.59 2.14
C VAL A 160 -10.28 -6.64 1.26
N LEU A 161 -9.45 -7.44 0.60
CA LEU A 161 -9.85 -8.60 -0.17
C LEU A 161 -8.98 -9.78 0.26
N GLU A 162 -9.60 -10.83 0.79
CA GLU A 162 -8.87 -12.03 1.22
C GLU A 162 -8.26 -12.76 0.02
N GLU A 163 -7.08 -13.34 0.19
CA GLU A 163 -6.39 -14.05 -0.90
C GLU A 163 -7.22 -15.20 -1.47
N GLU A 164 -8.01 -15.84 -0.64
CA GLU A 164 -8.89 -16.94 -1.02
C GLU A 164 -10.10 -16.51 -1.87
N GLU A 165 -10.45 -15.23 -1.83
CA GLU A 165 -11.54 -14.65 -2.61
C GLU A 165 -11.07 -14.06 -3.95
N LEU A 166 -9.75 -14.05 -4.18
CA LEU A 166 -9.16 -13.50 -5.41
C LEU A 166 -9.67 -14.23 -6.65
N ASN A 167 -10.39 -13.49 -7.48
CA ASN A 167 -10.73 -13.88 -8.83
C ASN A 167 -10.83 -12.62 -9.69
N HIS A 168 -10.95 -12.79 -11.00
CA HIS A 168 -10.97 -11.71 -11.99
C HIS A 168 -12.01 -10.63 -11.66
N ASP A 169 -13.27 -11.01 -11.51
CA ASP A 169 -14.38 -10.05 -11.37
C ASP A 169 -14.32 -9.33 -10.01
N VAL A 170 -14.09 -10.07 -8.93
CA VAL A 170 -14.01 -9.50 -7.58
C VAL A 170 -12.85 -8.52 -7.45
N LEU A 171 -11.67 -8.83 -8.03
CA LEU A 171 -10.53 -7.94 -8.00
C LEU A 171 -10.80 -6.66 -8.80
N LEU A 172 -11.34 -6.79 -10.00
CA LEU A 172 -11.66 -5.65 -10.86
C LEU A 172 -12.68 -4.72 -10.20
N ASP A 173 -13.77 -5.30 -9.66
CA ASP A 173 -14.81 -4.54 -8.95
C ASP A 173 -14.24 -3.82 -7.72
N ALA A 174 -13.39 -4.48 -6.93
CA ALA A 174 -12.76 -3.88 -5.75
C ALA A 174 -11.87 -2.69 -6.13
N ILE A 175 -11.07 -2.80 -7.21
CA ILE A 175 -10.23 -1.72 -7.72
C ILE A 175 -11.08 -0.55 -8.19
N MET A 176 -12.10 -0.80 -9.00
CA MET A 176 -12.97 0.25 -9.55
C MET A 176 -13.74 0.97 -8.45
N ASN A 177 -14.29 0.23 -7.49
CA ASN A 177 -15.01 0.80 -6.34
C ASN A 177 -14.09 1.65 -5.46
N LEU A 178 -12.89 1.14 -5.14
CA LEU A 178 -11.90 1.89 -4.37
C LEU A 178 -11.52 3.20 -5.09
N TYR A 179 -11.27 3.14 -6.39
CA TYR A 179 -10.91 4.33 -7.17
C TYR A 179 -12.05 5.37 -7.20
N GLN A 180 -13.29 4.94 -7.40
CA GLN A 180 -14.45 5.83 -7.40
C GLN A 180 -14.65 6.51 -6.03
N ASN A 181 -14.38 5.81 -4.93
CA ASN A 181 -14.56 6.30 -3.56
C ASN A 181 -13.25 6.77 -2.91
N ARG A 182 -12.15 6.91 -3.67
CA ARG A 182 -10.79 7.16 -3.13
C ARG A 182 -10.70 8.34 -2.19
N GLU A 183 -11.48 9.39 -2.44
CA GLU A 183 -11.45 10.61 -1.63
C GLU A 183 -11.91 10.35 -0.18
N THR A 184 -12.87 9.44 0.01
CA THR A 184 -13.33 9.02 1.35
C THR A 184 -12.18 8.40 2.16
N TYR A 185 -11.38 7.53 1.54
CA TYR A 185 -10.22 6.90 2.18
C TYR A 185 -9.11 7.91 2.46
N ILE A 186 -8.85 8.83 1.54
CA ILE A 186 -7.88 9.91 1.73
C ILE A 186 -8.27 10.77 2.94
N GLN A 187 -9.52 11.18 3.05
CA GLN A 187 -9.98 12.00 4.19
C GLN A 187 -9.92 11.23 5.51
N ALA A 188 -10.28 9.95 5.53
CA ALA A 188 -10.15 9.11 6.72
C ALA A 188 -8.69 9.02 7.18
N MET A 189 -7.76 8.79 6.24
CA MET A 189 -6.33 8.74 6.55
C MET A 189 -5.77 10.07 7.03
N LYS A 190 -6.16 11.21 6.43
CA LYS A 190 -5.77 12.55 6.88
C LYS A 190 -6.23 12.88 8.30
N ASN A 191 -7.35 12.32 8.72
CA ASN A 191 -7.90 12.51 10.07
C ASN A 191 -7.33 11.50 11.09
N SER A 192 -6.40 10.64 10.68
CA SER A 192 -5.79 9.66 11.58
C SER A 192 -4.96 10.33 12.68
N PRO A 193 -5.08 9.91 13.94
CA PRO A 193 -4.23 10.38 15.03
C PRO A 193 -2.78 9.87 14.96
N GLN A 194 -2.46 8.98 14.00
CA GLN A 194 -1.15 8.30 13.91
C GLN A 194 -0.15 9.01 12.97
N GLN A 195 -0.34 10.30 12.67
CA GLN A 195 0.45 11.00 11.64
C GLN A 195 1.87 11.41 12.07
N ASN A 196 2.09 11.71 13.35
CA ASN A 196 3.36 12.25 13.86
C ASN A 196 4.10 11.27 14.78
N SER A 197 4.25 10.04 14.35
CA SER A 197 4.85 8.98 15.19
C SER A 197 6.26 9.30 15.65
N ILE A 198 7.09 9.93 14.81
CA ILE A 198 8.49 10.25 15.15
C ILE A 198 8.53 11.29 16.27
N ASP A 199 7.82 12.41 16.13
CA ASP A 199 7.80 13.47 17.15
C ASP A 199 7.24 12.94 18.47
N THR A 200 6.14 12.19 18.42
CA THR A 200 5.55 11.56 19.61
C THR A 200 6.53 10.63 20.31
N ILE A 201 7.31 9.83 19.58
CA ILE A 201 8.32 8.93 20.16
C ILE A 201 9.45 9.73 20.79
N ILE A 202 9.94 10.79 20.11
CA ILE A 202 11.00 11.66 20.64
C ILE A 202 10.53 12.33 21.93
N ASP A 203 9.35 12.91 21.96
CA ASP A 203 8.78 13.54 23.16
C ASP A 203 8.68 12.56 24.34
N LEU A 204 8.26 11.32 24.10
CA LEU A 204 8.20 10.28 25.12
C LEU A 204 9.59 9.89 25.65
N ILE A 205 10.60 9.80 24.78
CA ILE A 205 11.99 9.51 25.17
C ILE A 205 12.54 10.66 26.02
N GLU A 206 12.34 11.90 25.59
CA GLU A 206 12.80 13.07 26.34
C GLU A 206 12.11 13.21 27.71
N ALA A 207 10.81 12.93 27.76
CA ALA A 207 10.07 12.93 29.02
C ALA A 207 10.60 11.86 30.00
N ALA A 208 10.90 10.66 29.49
CA ALA A 208 11.45 9.57 30.29
C ALA A 208 12.90 9.84 30.76
N ALA A 209 13.70 10.57 29.95
CA ALA A 209 15.08 10.90 30.31
C ALA A 209 15.22 12.01 31.38
N ARG A 210 14.15 12.76 31.67
CA ARG A 210 14.11 13.81 32.70
C ARG A 210 13.74 13.28 34.09
N HIS A 211 13.41 12.01 34.19
CA HIS A 211 13.13 11.29 35.45
C HIS A 211 14.23 10.29 35.79
#